data_9ceca67ca36134e280cf35f1d907d261
#
_entry.id   9ceca67ca36134e280cf35f1d907d261
#
_cell.length_a   1.000
_cell.length_b   1.000
_cell.length_c   1.000
_cell.angle_alpha   90.00
_cell.angle_beta   90.00
_cell.angle_gamma   90.00
#
_symmetry.space_group_name_H-M   'P 1'
#
loop_
_entity.id
_entity.type
_entity.pdbx_description
1 polymer ?
#
loop_
_entity_poly.entity_id
_entity_poly.type
_entity_poly.pdbx_seq_one_letter_code
_entity_poly.pdbx_strand_id
1 'polypeptide(L)'
;NDAIIAGAEQTIAENEDVKTASHDLLSQIFTDDFLAKLADGTYAWYNTVDGTKGGEANCAPGADPSKDADACGAAKKKIASEYDAAMDLYNLYIIAADMENENTGSHTFDFNQYFQGEQADDAKLFAWALDAEDFYEKGPSYAGQDETYTIAQPLLDDFFSSIDERVNGGSTVATFRFAHAETMMPFAALLGLPGSTQQAAASTTDVYTYANNEWRGESVTPM
;
A
#
# COMPACT_ATOMS: atom_id res chain seq x y z
N ASN A 1 -4.73 16.48 -4.30
CA ASN A 1 -3.84 15.45 -3.75
C ASN A 1 -3.89 14.16 -4.55
N ASP A 2 -5.08 13.63 -4.81
CA ASP A 2 -5.29 12.36 -5.53
C ASP A 2 -4.55 12.28 -6.87
N ALA A 3 -4.46 13.38 -7.61
CA ALA A 3 -3.74 13.41 -8.89
C ALA A 3 -2.20 13.29 -8.73
N ILE A 4 -1.66 13.75 -7.62
CA ILE A 4 -0.22 13.64 -7.32
C ILE A 4 0.11 12.22 -6.91
N ILE A 5 -0.71 11.64 -6.04
CA ILE A 5 -0.60 10.25 -5.60
C ILE A 5 -0.70 9.33 -6.82
N ALA A 6 -1.76 9.46 -7.62
CA ALA A 6 -1.94 8.67 -8.82
C ALA A 6 -0.78 8.82 -9.83
N GLY A 7 -0.19 10.01 -9.92
CA GLY A 7 0.99 10.25 -10.76
C GLY A 7 2.23 9.54 -10.24
N ALA A 8 2.44 9.48 -8.93
CA ALA A 8 3.54 8.75 -8.31
C ALA A 8 3.35 7.24 -8.48
N GLU A 9 2.17 6.72 -8.18
CA GLU A 9 1.80 5.30 -8.37
C GLU A 9 2.02 4.86 -9.83
N GLN A 10 1.55 5.67 -10.78
CA GLN A 10 1.77 5.39 -12.20
C GLN A 10 3.26 5.36 -12.56
N THR A 11 4.07 6.29 -12.04
CA THR A 11 5.50 6.33 -12.31
C THR A 11 6.21 5.11 -11.74
N ILE A 12 5.80 4.63 -10.56
CA ILE A 12 6.32 3.39 -9.97
C ILE A 12 5.97 2.19 -10.85
N ALA A 13 4.71 2.05 -11.21
CA ALA A 13 4.21 0.94 -12.02
C ALA A 13 4.80 0.92 -13.45
N GLU A 14 5.16 2.08 -13.99
CA GLU A 14 5.77 2.22 -15.32
C GLU A 14 7.31 2.11 -15.31
N ASN A 15 7.95 2.01 -14.15
CA ASN A 15 9.39 1.83 -14.06
C ASN A 15 9.81 0.51 -14.72
N GLU A 16 10.80 0.56 -15.61
CA GLU A 16 11.20 -0.60 -16.43
C GLU A 16 11.79 -1.76 -15.60
N ASP A 17 12.50 -1.45 -14.51
CA ASP A 17 13.06 -2.50 -13.63
C ASP A 17 11.91 -3.20 -12.86
N VAL A 18 10.91 -2.45 -12.42
CA VAL A 18 9.73 -3.00 -11.73
C VAL A 18 8.87 -3.83 -12.68
N LYS A 19 8.67 -3.38 -13.92
CA LYS A 19 7.96 -4.16 -14.96
C LYS A 19 8.68 -5.47 -15.25
N THR A 20 10.00 -5.41 -15.39
CA THR A 20 10.82 -6.61 -15.64
C THR A 20 10.71 -7.58 -14.47
N ALA A 21 10.92 -7.11 -13.23
CA ALA A 21 10.78 -7.93 -12.02
C ALA A 21 9.36 -8.52 -11.88
N SER A 22 8.33 -7.75 -12.21
CA SER A 22 6.94 -8.23 -12.19
C SER A 22 6.72 -9.35 -13.20
N HIS A 23 7.19 -9.17 -14.42
CA HIS A 23 7.10 -10.20 -15.46
C HIS A 23 7.89 -11.47 -15.10
N ASP A 24 9.11 -11.32 -14.61
CA ASP A 24 9.99 -12.43 -14.23
C ASP A 24 9.40 -13.23 -13.06
N LEU A 25 8.84 -12.55 -12.05
CA LEU A 25 8.11 -13.21 -10.97
C LEU A 25 6.91 -14.00 -11.49
N LEU A 26 6.04 -13.35 -12.24
CA LEU A 26 4.78 -13.95 -12.68
C LEU A 26 4.97 -15.06 -13.69
N SER A 27 6.00 -14.99 -14.55
CA SER A 27 6.35 -16.03 -15.52
C SER A 27 6.77 -17.35 -14.88
N GLN A 28 7.19 -17.33 -13.60
CA GLN A 28 7.47 -18.55 -12.84
C GLN A 28 6.19 -19.27 -12.35
N ILE A 29 5.06 -18.55 -12.32
CA ILE A 29 3.81 -19.03 -11.73
C ILE A 29 2.74 -19.24 -12.80
N PHE A 30 2.68 -18.35 -13.79
CA PHE A 30 1.63 -18.30 -14.80
C PHE A 30 2.17 -18.52 -16.21
N THR A 31 1.30 -18.90 -17.13
CA THR A 31 1.65 -19.09 -18.55
C THR A 31 1.68 -17.74 -19.29
N ASP A 32 2.47 -17.65 -20.36
CA ASP A 32 2.55 -16.46 -21.22
C ASP A 32 1.16 -16.05 -21.75
N ASP A 33 0.30 -17.02 -22.11
CA ASP A 33 -1.08 -16.73 -22.56
C ASP A 33 -1.92 -16.05 -21.48
N PHE A 34 -1.75 -16.44 -20.22
CA PHE A 34 -2.42 -15.80 -19.10
C PHE A 34 -1.89 -14.38 -18.88
N LEU A 35 -0.57 -14.19 -18.89
CA LEU A 35 0.05 -12.88 -18.69
C LEU A 35 -0.32 -11.90 -19.81
N ALA A 36 -0.33 -12.34 -21.06
CA ALA A 36 -0.77 -11.52 -22.19
C ALA A 36 -2.23 -11.06 -22.02
N LYS A 37 -3.11 -11.93 -21.55
CA LYS A 37 -4.53 -11.62 -21.31
C LYS A 37 -4.75 -10.77 -20.07
N LEU A 38 -3.86 -10.84 -19.09
CA LEU A 38 -3.84 -9.93 -17.95
C LEU A 38 -3.43 -8.53 -18.40
N ALA A 39 -2.35 -8.43 -19.17
CA ALA A 39 -1.81 -7.16 -19.68
C ALA A 39 -2.79 -6.44 -20.62
N ASP A 40 -3.55 -7.15 -21.48
CA ASP A 40 -4.54 -6.57 -22.39
C ASP A 40 -5.91 -6.30 -21.72
N GLY A 41 -6.05 -6.59 -20.44
CA GLY A 41 -7.26 -6.39 -19.66
C GLY A 41 -8.38 -7.43 -19.90
N THR A 42 -8.13 -8.49 -20.67
CA THR A 42 -9.09 -9.59 -20.88
C THR A 42 -9.42 -10.29 -19.57
N TYR A 43 -8.41 -10.44 -18.69
CA TYR A 43 -8.52 -11.01 -17.36
C TYR A 43 -8.37 -9.98 -16.26
N ALA A 44 -9.11 -8.89 -16.33
CA ALA A 44 -9.18 -7.98 -15.21
C ALA A 44 -9.92 -8.66 -14.05
N TRP A 45 -9.19 -8.98 -13.00
CA TRP A 45 -9.72 -9.59 -11.79
C TRP A 45 -10.02 -8.54 -10.75
N TYR A 46 -11.02 -8.82 -9.95
CA TYR A 46 -11.43 -7.95 -8.87
C TYR A 46 -11.29 -8.70 -7.55
N ASN A 47 -10.80 -8.01 -6.54
CA ASN A 47 -10.77 -8.53 -5.18
C ASN A 47 -12.21 -8.64 -4.64
N THR A 48 -12.82 -9.80 -4.81
CA THR A 48 -14.14 -10.12 -4.28
C THR A 48 -14.03 -11.28 -3.29
N VAL A 49 -14.99 -11.39 -2.38
CA VAL A 49 -14.99 -12.43 -1.34
C VAL A 49 -14.99 -13.85 -1.92
N ASP A 50 -15.53 -14.04 -3.10
CA ASP A 50 -15.62 -15.33 -3.79
C ASP A 50 -14.61 -15.50 -4.95
N GLY A 51 -13.71 -14.53 -5.12
CA GLY A 51 -12.68 -14.54 -6.17
C GLY A 51 -13.24 -14.36 -7.59
N THR A 52 -14.51 -13.99 -7.75
CA THR A 52 -15.11 -13.76 -9.05
C THR A 52 -14.86 -12.34 -9.54
N LYS A 53 -15.00 -12.09 -10.85
CA LYS A 53 -15.02 -10.74 -11.38
C LYS A 53 -16.12 -9.94 -10.69
N GLY A 54 -15.79 -8.77 -10.16
CA GLY A 54 -16.77 -7.79 -9.72
C GLY A 54 -17.72 -7.43 -10.88
N GLY A 55 -18.97 -7.18 -10.57
CA GLY A 55 -19.96 -6.80 -11.57
C GLY A 55 -21.37 -7.03 -11.09
N GLU A 56 -22.34 -6.75 -11.99
CA GLU A 56 -23.77 -6.84 -11.69
C GLU A 56 -24.21 -8.20 -11.11
N ALA A 57 -23.50 -9.28 -11.46
CA ALA A 57 -23.83 -10.64 -10.99
C ALA A 57 -23.59 -10.84 -9.48
N ASN A 58 -22.82 -10.00 -8.85
CA ASN A 58 -22.47 -10.10 -7.43
C ASN A 58 -23.22 -9.08 -6.55
N CYS A 59 -24.12 -8.32 -7.13
CA CYS A 59 -24.92 -7.37 -6.37
C CYS A 59 -25.91 -8.07 -5.45
N ALA A 60 -26.09 -7.54 -4.24
CA ALA A 60 -27.25 -7.85 -3.44
C ALA A 60 -28.53 -7.47 -4.20
N PRO A 61 -29.63 -8.23 -4.06
CA PRO A 61 -30.88 -7.94 -4.76
C PRO A 61 -31.32 -6.48 -4.57
N GLY A 62 -31.41 -5.73 -5.67
CA GLY A 62 -31.82 -4.34 -5.68
C GLY A 62 -30.71 -3.29 -5.48
N ALA A 63 -29.46 -3.71 -5.35
CA ALA A 63 -28.33 -2.80 -5.32
C ALA A 63 -27.94 -2.33 -6.74
N ASP A 64 -27.54 -1.07 -6.84
CA ASP A 64 -27.08 -0.45 -8.09
C ASP A 64 -25.54 -0.44 -8.10
N PRO A 65 -24.87 -1.19 -9.01
CA PRO A 65 -23.40 -1.27 -9.06
C PRO A 65 -22.72 0.10 -9.19
N SER A 66 -23.42 1.07 -9.77
CA SER A 66 -22.87 2.43 -9.97
C SER A 66 -22.92 3.30 -8.70
N LYS A 67 -23.66 2.86 -7.68
CA LYS A 67 -23.91 3.63 -6.45
C LYS A 67 -23.53 2.89 -5.17
N ASP A 68 -23.64 1.57 -5.20
CA ASP A 68 -23.45 0.71 -4.03
C ASP A 68 -22.32 -0.31 -4.28
N ALA A 69 -21.11 0.19 -4.51
CA ALA A 69 -19.95 -0.64 -4.80
C ALA A 69 -19.72 -1.75 -3.74
N ASP A 70 -19.92 -1.42 -2.47
CA ASP A 70 -19.75 -2.38 -1.37
C ASP A 70 -20.85 -3.46 -1.35
N ALA A 71 -22.08 -3.11 -1.73
CA ALA A 71 -23.21 -4.04 -1.78
C ALA A 71 -23.17 -4.95 -3.02
N CYS A 72 -22.37 -4.61 -4.01
CA CYS A 72 -22.19 -5.37 -5.24
C CYS A 72 -20.92 -6.23 -5.23
N GLY A 73 -20.20 -6.34 -4.13
CA GLY A 73 -18.88 -6.98 -4.12
C GLY A 73 -17.96 -6.35 -5.15
N ALA A 74 -18.25 -5.10 -5.53
CA ALA A 74 -17.45 -4.40 -6.50
C ALA A 74 -16.05 -4.24 -5.95
N ALA A 75 -15.13 -4.53 -6.77
CA ALA A 75 -13.72 -4.55 -6.52
C ALA A 75 -13.25 -3.29 -5.82
N LYS A 76 -12.81 -3.45 -4.61
CA LYS A 76 -12.02 -2.41 -3.95
C LYS A 76 -10.64 -2.28 -4.60
N LYS A 77 -10.16 -3.35 -5.22
CA LYS A 77 -8.89 -3.37 -5.95
C LYS A 77 -9.04 -4.22 -7.22
N LYS A 78 -8.65 -3.65 -8.33
CA LYS A 78 -8.60 -4.34 -9.63
C LYS A 78 -7.17 -4.83 -9.88
N ILE A 79 -7.02 -6.11 -10.16
CA ILE A 79 -5.78 -6.66 -10.70
C ILE A 79 -5.90 -6.61 -12.22
N ALA A 80 -5.21 -5.68 -12.85
CA ALA A 80 -5.34 -5.42 -14.30
C ALA A 80 -4.01 -5.28 -15.01
N SER A 81 -2.91 -5.45 -14.29
CA SER A 81 -1.55 -5.41 -14.82
C SER A 81 -0.68 -6.48 -14.16
N GLU A 82 0.45 -6.76 -14.77
CA GLU A 82 1.46 -7.62 -14.15
C GLU A 82 2.01 -7.00 -12.86
N TYR A 83 2.15 -5.68 -12.83
CA TYR A 83 2.56 -4.96 -11.62
C TYR A 83 1.56 -5.18 -10.46
N ASP A 84 0.27 -4.97 -10.68
CA ASP A 84 -0.75 -5.20 -9.65
C ASP A 84 -0.69 -6.63 -9.09
N ALA A 85 -0.57 -7.62 -9.99
CA ALA A 85 -0.51 -9.02 -9.60
C ALA A 85 0.79 -9.35 -8.83
N ALA A 86 1.92 -8.80 -9.24
CA ALA A 86 3.20 -8.99 -8.57
C ALA A 86 3.20 -8.36 -7.17
N MET A 87 2.67 -7.14 -7.05
CA MET A 87 2.54 -6.45 -5.74
C MET A 87 1.58 -7.18 -4.81
N ASP A 88 0.46 -7.74 -5.31
CA ASP A 88 -0.42 -8.54 -4.49
C ASP A 88 0.26 -9.83 -3.99
N LEU A 89 1.08 -10.49 -4.83
CA LEU A 89 1.88 -11.64 -4.39
C LEU A 89 2.95 -11.24 -3.38
N TYR A 90 3.60 -10.10 -3.56
CA TYR A 90 4.55 -9.57 -2.60
C TYR A 90 3.89 -9.24 -1.26
N ASN A 91 2.72 -8.61 -1.26
CA ASN A 91 1.95 -8.35 -0.05
C ASN A 91 1.57 -9.64 0.69
N LEU A 92 1.19 -10.70 -0.04
CA LEU A 92 0.95 -12.02 0.56
C LEU A 92 2.24 -12.62 1.14
N TYR A 93 3.38 -12.42 0.50
CA TYR A 93 4.67 -12.88 1.02
C TYR A 93 5.03 -12.22 2.36
N ILE A 94 4.88 -10.90 2.49
CA ILE A 94 5.23 -10.20 3.74
C ILE A 94 4.33 -10.57 4.92
N ILE A 95 3.09 -11.02 4.67
CA ILE A 95 2.17 -11.51 5.70
C ILE A 95 2.09 -13.03 5.78
N ALA A 96 2.94 -13.76 5.05
CA ALA A 96 2.85 -15.22 4.94
C ALA A 96 2.97 -15.94 6.30
N ALA A 97 3.75 -15.38 7.23
CA ALA A 97 3.86 -15.94 8.57
C ALA A 97 2.54 -15.88 9.36
N ASP A 98 1.76 -14.83 9.15
CA ASP A 98 0.45 -14.66 9.80
C ASP A 98 -0.64 -15.57 9.19
N MET A 99 -0.39 -16.03 7.95
CA MET A 99 -1.29 -16.92 7.21
C MET A 99 -0.94 -18.41 7.29
N GLU A 100 -0.12 -18.83 8.23
CA GLU A 100 0.31 -20.24 8.34
C GLU A 100 -0.86 -21.22 8.49
N ASN A 101 -1.95 -20.80 9.13
CA ASN A 101 -3.13 -21.62 9.33
C ASN A 101 -3.99 -21.78 8.06
N GLU A 102 -3.97 -20.78 7.18
CA GLU A 102 -4.70 -20.76 5.91
C GLU A 102 -3.90 -21.45 4.80
N ASN A 103 -2.58 -21.32 4.83
CA ASN A 103 -1.65 -21.90 3.86
C ASN A 103 -1.24 -23.33 4.26
N THR A 104 -2.22 -24.22 4.38
CA THR A 104 -2.03 -25.59 4.87
C THR A 104 -2.60 -26.64 3.91
N GLY A 105 -2.19 -27.90 4.11
CA GLY A 105 -2.73 -29.05 3.38
C GLY A 105 -2.02 -29.32 2.06
N SER A 106 -2.76 -29.82 1.07
CA SER A 106 -2.21 -30.25 -0.23
C SER A 106 -1.98 -29.12 -1.24
N HIS A 107 -2.35 -27.89 -0.88
CA HIS A 107 -2.28 -26.70 -1.72
C HIS A 107 -1.46 -25.58 -1.09
N THR A 108 -0.46 -25.96 -0.30
CA THR A 108 0.48 -25.00 0.30
C THR A 108 1.25 -24.28 -0.80
N PHE A 109 1.31 -22.95 -0.70
CA PHE A 109 2.10 -22.11 -1.57
C PHE A 109 3.36 -21.66 -0.82
N ASP A 110 4.53 -22.00 -1.38
CA ASP A 110 5.80 -21.56 -0.81
C ASP A 110 6.23 -20.23 -1.41
N PHE A 111 5.92 -19.13 -0.72
CA PHE A 111 6.31 -17.79 -1.16
C PHE A 111 7.83 -17.58 -1.18
N ASN A 112 8.59 -18.27 -0.32
CA ASN A 112 10.03 -18.05 -0.20
C ASN A 112 10.78 -18.38 -1.49
N GLN A 113 10.31 -19.34 -2.26
CA GLN A 113 10.95 -19.70 -3.53
C GLN A 113 10.90 -18.59 -4.59
N TYR A 114 9.98 -17.62 -4.44
CA TYR A 114 9.76 -16.52 -5.38
C TYR A 114 10.34 -15.18 -4.91
N PHE A 115 10.67 -15.06 -3.62
CA PHE A 115 11.10 -13.78 -3.04
C PHE A 115 12.44 -13.87 -2.29
N GLN A 116 13.07 -15.04 -2.24
CA GLN A 116 14.34 -15.23 -1.56
C GLN A 116 15.39 -15.86 -2.49
N GLY A 117 16.63 -15.90 -2.03
CA GLY A 117 17.71 -16.48 -2.81
C GLY A 117 18.06 -15.67 -4.04
N GLU A 118 17.92 -16.24 -5.24
CA GLU A 118 18.23 -15.59 -6.52
C GLU A 118 17.21 -14.49 -6.87
N GLN A 119 15.99 -14.55 -6.35
CA GLN A 119 14.91 -13.58 -6.54
C GLN A 119 14.91 -12.44 -5.51
N ALA A 120 15.88 -12.42 -4.60
CA ALA A 120 15.93 -11.42 -3.53
C ALA A 120 16.11 -9.98 -4.02
N ASP A 121 16.70 -9.78 -5.19
CA ASP A 121 16.87 -8.43 -5.75
C ASP A 121 15.55 -7.90 -6.33
N ASP A 122 14.73 -8.75 -6.96
CA ASP A 122 13.37 -8.39 -7.39
C ASP A 122 12.47 -8.10 -6.18
N ALA A 123 12.57 -8.89 -5.12
CA ALA A 123 11.85 -8.64 -3.87
C ALA A 123 12.20 -7.28 -3.25
N LYS A 124 13.46 -6.83 -3.36
CA LYS A 124 13.85 -5.47 -2.93
C LYS A 124 13.21 -4.38 -3.78
N LEU A 125 13.05 -4.60 -5.09
CA LEU A 125 12.35 -3.63 -5.94
C LEU A 125 10.89 -3.48 -5.53
N PHE A 126 10.20 -4.58 -5.22
CA PHE A 126 8.83 -4.52 -4.71
C PHE A 126 8.76 -3.84 -3.34
N ALA A 127 9.73 -4.10 -2.45
CA ALA A 127 9.83 -3.39 -1.18
C ALA A 127 9.98 -1.88 -1.38
N TRP A 128 10.85 -1.47 -2.31
CA TRP A 128 11.04 -0.06 -2.64
C TRP A 128 9.81 0.57 -3.32
N ALA A 129 9.11 -0.18 -4.16
CA ALA A 129 7.86 0.28 -4.75
C ALA A 129 6.84 0.61 -3.66
N LEU A 130 6.63 -0.30 -2.71
CA LEU A 130 5.74 -0.10 -1.57
C LEU A 130 6.19 1.07 -0.68
N ASP A 131 7.50 1.19 -0.43
CA ASP A 131 8.06 2.33 0.31
C ASP A 131 7.81 3.66 -0.38
N ALA A 132 7.99 3.69 -1.69
CA ALA A 132 7.77 4.90 -2.48
C ALA A 132 6.29 5.29 -2.50
N GLU A 133 5.38 4.34 -2.66
CA GLU A 133 3.93 4.57 -2.55
C GLU A 133 3.60 5.21 -1.20
N ASP A 134 4.03 4.60 -0.10
CA ASP A 134 3.79 5.11 1.24
C ASP A 134 4.40 6.49 1.46
N PHE A 135 5.61 6.75 0.94
CA PHE A 135 6.27 8.05 1.03
C PHE A 135 5.44 9.16 0.37
N TYR A 136 4.92 8.91 -0.84
CA TYR A 136 4.17 9.90 -1.60
C TYR A 136 2.71 10.02 -1.16
N GLU A 137 2.12 8.96 -0.63
CA GLU A 137 0.72 8.94 -0.21
C GLU A 137 0.53 9.40 1.24
N LYS A 138 1.41 8.97 2.16
CA LYS A 138 1.23 9.07 3.62
C LYS A 138 2.39 9.78 4.32
N GLY A 139 3.51 9.92 3.65
CA GLY A 139 4.73 10.52 4.17
C GLY A 139 4.90 11.99 3.81
N PRO A 140 6.15 12.49 3.82
CA PRO A 140 6.44 13.89 3.53
C PRO A 140 6.20 14.31 2.08
N SER A 141 6.13 13.36 1.14
CA SER A 141 5.77 13.59 -0.26
C SER A 141 6.67 14.60 -1.00
N TYR A 142 6.14 15.27 -2.01
CA TYR A 142 6.84 16.30 -2.78
C TYR A 142 6.89 17.64 -2.06
N ALA A 143 7.95 18.41 -2.32
CA ALA A 143 8.11 19.76 -1.78
C ALA A 143 6.90 20.65 -2.10
N GLY A 144 6.31 21.19 -1.06
CA GLY A 144 5.11 22.02 -1.14
C GLY A 144 3.79 21.25 -1.15
N GLN A 145 3.82 19.96 -0.87
CA GLN A 145 2.64 19.10 -0.70
C GLN A 145 2.53 18.69 0.77
N ASP A 146 1.74 19.41 1.51
CA ASP A 146 1.59 19.20 2.96
C ASP A 146 0.35 18.36 3.31
N GLU A 147 -0.54 18.15 2.36
CA GLU A 147 -1.83 17.50 2.56
C GLU A 147 -1.70 16.03 2.96
N THR A 148 -0.61 15.38 2.55
CA THR A 148 -0.36 13.97 2.86
C THR A 148 -0.22 13.71 4.35
N TYR A 149 0.39 14.65 5.08
CA TYR A 149 0.60 14.49 6.53
C TYR A 149 -0.23 15.44 7.39
N THR A 150 -0.73 16.54 6.85
CA THR A 150 -1.65 17.42 7.62
C THR A 150 -2.98 16.75 7.92
N ILE A 151 -3.33 15.66 7.22
CA ILE A 151 -4.46 14.79 7.57
C ILE A 151 -4.40 14.27 9.02
N ALA A 152 -3.19 14.19 9.61
CA ALA A 152 -3.01 13.78 11.00
C ALA A 152 -3.25 14.90 12.03
N GLN A 153 -3.55 16.14 11.61
CA GLN A 153 -3.80 17.26 12.52
C GLN A 153 -4.90 16.98 13.57
N PRO A 154 -6.03 16.34 13.23
CA PRO A 154 -7.05 16.02 14.23
C PRO A 154 -6.54 15.12 15.37
N LEU A 155 -5.59 14.21 15.08
CA LEU A 155 -4.97 13.36 16.09
C LEU A 155 -4.09 14.20 17.03
N LEU A 156 -3.32 15.14 16.50
CA LEU A 156 -2.51 16.06 17.30
C LEU A 156 -3.38 16.93 18.20
N ASP A 157 -4.49 17.46 17.67
CA ASP A 157 -5.46 18.26 18.42
C ASP A 157 -6.10 17.46 19.56
N ASP A 158 -6.37 16.17 19.34
CA ASP A 158 -6.89 15.27 20.37
C ASP A 158 -5.88 15.00 21.49
N PHE A 159 -4.57 14.92 21.17
CA PHE A 159 -3.53 14.86 22.19
C PHE A 159 -3.52 16.11 23.07
N PHE A 160 -3.54 17.29 22.46
CA PHE A 160 -3.57 18.55 23.22
C PHE A 160 -4.86 18.71 24.02
N SER A 161 -6.01 18.34 23.48
CA SER A 161 -7.29 18.36 24.19
C SER A 161 -7.26 17.47 25.43
N SER A 162 -6.64 16.30 25.34
CA SER A 162 -6.47 15.39 26.48
C SER A 162 -5.57 15.97 27.57
N ILE A 163 -4.50 16.70 27.16
CA ILE A 163 -3.62 17.41 28.09
C ILE A 163 -4.37 18.53 28.78
N ASP A 164 -5.11 19.36 28.03
CA ASP A 164 -5.87 20.49 28.54
C ASP A 164 -6.95 20.02 29.51
N GLU A 165 -7.66 18.94 29.21
CA GLU A 165 -8.62 18.32 30.12
C GLU A 165 -7.94 18.00 31.47
N ARG A 166 -6.77 17.36 31.41
CA ARG A 166 -6.04 16.99 32.64
C ARG A 166 -5.58 18.21 33.45
N VAL A 167 -5.04 19.21 32.77
CA VAL A 167 -4.58 20.46 33.41
C VAL A 167 -5.73 21.21 34.09
N ASN A 168 -6.91 21.17 33.49
CA ASN A 168 -8.13 21.82 34.02
C ASN A 168 -8.89 20.99 35.06
N GLY A 169 -8.28 19.97 35.62
CA GLY A 169 -8.84 19.18 36.74
C GLY A 169 -9.64 17.96 36.34
N GLY A 170 -9.52 17.53 35.08
CA GLY A 170 -10.09 16.26 34.62
C GLY A 170 -9.51 15.05 35.37
N SER A 171 -10.27 13.99 35.49
CA SER A 171 -9.92 12.79 36.27
C SER A 171 -9.18 11.72 35.44
N THR A 172 -9.12 11.85 34.12
CA THR A 172 -8.45 10.90 33.24
C THR A 172 -6.95 10.91 33.49
N VAL A 173 -6.38 9.77 33.86
CA VAL A 173 -4.95 9.64 34.17
C VAL A 173 -4.13 9.07 33.03
N ALA A 174 -4.75 8.36 32.12
CA ALA A 174 -4.10 7.83 30.91
C ALA A 174 -5.13 7.67 29.77
N THR A 175 -4.71 7.99 28.58
CA THR A 175 -5.42 7.71 27.33
C THR A 175 -4.48 6.97 26.39
N PHE A 176 -4.90 5.79 25.94
CA PHE A 176 -4.14 4.99 24.98
C PHE A 176 -4.80 5.07 23.62
N ARG A 177 -4.01 5.30 22.59
CA ARG A 177 -4.43 5.33 21.19
C ARG A 177 -3.71 4.24 20.44
N PHE A 178 -4.47 3.42 19.73
CA PHE A 178 -3.95 2.34 18.89
C PHE A 178 -4.19 2.74 17.44
N ALA A 179 -3.18 2.63 16.62
CA ALA A 179 -3.22 3.08 15.23
C ALA A 179 -2.41 2.14 14.34
N HIS A 180 -2.68 2.20 13.05
CA HIS A 180 -1.94 1.54 11.99
C HIS A 180 -0.85 2.46 11.40
N ALA A 181 -0.02 1.92 10.53
CA ALA A 181 1.04 2.64 9.82
C ALA A 181 0.49 3.87 9.08
N GLU A 182 -0.67 3.74 8.44
CA GLU A 182 -1.37 4.80 7.72
C GLU A 182 -1.71 6.03 8.57
N THR A 183 -1.78 5.87 9.88
CA THR A 183 -1.97 6.97 10.82
C THR A 183 -0.63 7.44 11.38
N MET A 184 0.27 6.50 11.65
CA MET A 184 1.54 6.81 12.32
C MET A 184 2.52 7.55 11.39
N MET A 185 2.56 7.18 10.10
CA MET A 185 3.46 7.83 9.14
C MET A 185 3.14 9.32 8.94
N PRO A 186 1.91 9.73 8.59
CA PRO A 186 1.57 11.15 8.50
C PRO A 186 1.72 11.87 9.85
N PHE A 187 1.44 11.21 10.96
CA PHE A 187 1.61 11.82 12.29
C PHE A 187 3.08 12.09 12.63
N ALA A 188 3.99 11.17 12.27
CA ALA A 188 5.42 11.36 12.44
C ALA A 188 5.95 12.53 11.60
N ALA A 189 5.50 12.64 10.34
CA ALA A 189 5.84 13.75 9.46
C ALA A 189 5.29 15.09 9.99
N LEU A 190 4.04 15.12 10.46
CA LEU A 190 3.42 16.31 11.08
C LEU A 190 4.17 16.77 12.33
N LEU A 191 4.62 15.83 13.17
CA LEU A 191 5.41 16.13 14.37
C LEU A 191 6.86 16.55 14.08
N GLY A 192 7.33 16.40 12.86
CA GLY A 192 8.69 16.70 12.48
C GLY A 192 9.72 15.73 13.08
N LEU A 193 9.36 14.46 13.22
CA LEU A 193 10.28 13.46 13.76
C LEU A 193 11.48 13.26 12.81
N PRO A 194 12.68 12.96 13.34
CA PRO A 194 13.84 12.66 12.50
C PRO A 194 13.53 11.56 11.49
N GLY A 195 13.96 11.76 10.24
CA GLY A 195 13.69 10.83 9.15
C GLY A 195 12.33 11.00 8.46
N SER A 196 11.38 11.76 9.02
CA SER A 196 10.00 11.85 8.51
C SER A 196 9.65 13.18 7.83
N THR A 197 10.61 14.09 7.63
CA THR A 197 10.31 15.48 7.25
C THR A 197 10.87 15.92 5.92
N GLN A 198 11.77 15.15 5.34
CA GLN A 198 12.44 15.57 4.11
C GLN A 198 11.57 15.24 2.90
N GLN A 199 11.06 16.28 2.27
CA GLN A 199 10.27 16.18 1.05
C GLN A 199 11.15 15.92 -0.18
N ALA A 200 10.63 15.19 -1.14
CA ALA A 200 11.24 15.02 -2.45
C ALA A 200 11.08 16.28 -3.30
N ALA A 201 11.98 16.50 -4.26
CA ALA A 201 11.85 17.61 -5.19
C ALA A 201 10.59 17.46 -6.05
N ALA A 202 9.80 18.52 -6.19
CA ALA A 202 8.55 18.52 -6.94
C ALA A 202 8.69 18.15 -8.43
N SER A 203 9.90 18.21 -8.96
CA SER A 203 10.22 17.90 -10.36
C SER A 203 10.87 16.55 -10.56
N THR A 204 10.98 15.71 -9.52
CA THR A 204 11.58 14.39 -9.70
C THR A 204 10.67 13.49 -10.54
N THR A 205 11.29 12.77 -11.46
CA THR A 205 10.63 11.72 -12.25
C THR A 205 11.04 10.33 -11.79
N ASP A 206 12.00 10.25 -10.89
CA ASP A 206 12.48 9.00 -10.31
C ASP A 206 11.95 8.88 -8.87
N VAL A 207 10.88 8.16 -8.74
CA VAL A 207 10.20 7.95 -7.45
C VAL A 207 11.03 7.11 -6.46
N TYR A 208 12.07 6.42 -6.92
CA TYR A 208 12.97 5.67 -6.03
C TYR A 208 14.08 6.53 -5.44
N THR A 209 14.34 7.72 -5.98
CA THR A 209 15.27 8.71 -5.42
C THR A 209 14.55 9.74 -4.56
N TYR A 210 13.52 9.35 -3.80
CA TYR A 210 12.97 10.24 -2.81
C TYR A 210 14.05 10.65 -1.80
N ALA A 211 13.96 11.90 -1.34
CA ALA A 211 15.05 12.61 -0.70
C ALA A 211 15.54 11.99 0.61
N ASN A 212 14.79 11.10 1.20
CA ASN A 212 15.10 10.45 2.46
C ASN A 212 14.90 8.93 2.36
N ASN A 213 15.95 8.23 1.98
CA ASN A 213 15.96 6.77 1.94
C ASN A 213 15.94 6.09 3.33
N GLU A 214 16.04 6.86 4.40
CA GLU A 214 15.87 6.40 5.78
C GLU A 214 14.43 6.59 6.27
N TRP A 215 13.55 7.15 5.44
CA TRP A 215 12.20 7.52 5.82
C TRP A 215 11.40 6.35 6.40
N ARG A 216 11.42 5.21 5.74
CA ARG A 216 10.74 4.02 6.21
C ARG A 216 11.49 3.30 7.30
N GLY A 217 12.74 3.63 7.45
CA GLY A 217 13.58 2.97 8.38
C GLY A 217 13.05 3.02 9.80
N GLU A 218 13.87 2.99 10.64
CA GLU A 218 13.83 2.72 12.05
C GLU A 218 12.88 3.60 12.87
N SER A 219 12.41 4.74 12.32
CA SER A 219 11.68 5.71 13.13
C SER A 219 10.16 5.68 12.99
N VAL A 220 9.59 5.09 11.94
CA VAL A 220 8.16 5.27 11.64
C VAL A 220 7.35 4.00 11.73
N THR A 221 7.93 2.87 11.47
CA THR A 221 7.26 1.58 11.59
C THR A 221 8.02 0.65 12.51
N PRO A 222 7.88 0.79 13.81
CA PRO A 222 8.24 -0.31 14.69
C PRO A 222 7.24 -1.44 14.44
N MET A 223 7.65 -2.43 13.76
CA MET A 223 6.99 -3.73 13.81
C MET A 223 7.76 -4.64 14.74
#